data_60cb1fdb0f3bc77a7e2162a7c64cc82e
#
_entry.id   60cb1fdb0f3bc77a7e2162a7c64cc82e
#
_cell.length_a   1.000
_cell.length_b   1.000
_cell.length_c   1.000
_cell.angle_alpha   90.00
_cell.angle_beta   90.00
_cell.angle_gamma   90.00
#
_symmetry.space_group_name_H-M   'P 1'
#
loop_
_entity.id
_entity.type
_entity.pdbx_description
1 polymer ?
#
loop_
_entity_poly.entity_id
_entity_poly.type
_entity_poly.pdbx_seq_one_letter_code
_entity_poly.pdbx_strand_id
1 'polypeptide(L)'
;FSELKDYVKETDVQIYVIGERGDMGYGRSIISEIVRLTGARAFFPNNFKQLDYFCDLIHSELRNQYLVGYTPTDRRADGSWRKLKVQLDPPEGMPKLKVRAKEGYFAPRN
;
A
#
# COMPACT_ATOMS: atom_id res chain seq x y z
N PHE A 1 -16.82 -3.08 -7.72
CA PHE A 1 -15.53 -2.47 -7.38
C PHE A 1 -15.58 -1.72 -6.03
N SER A 2 -16.63 -0.96 -5.76
CA SER A 2 -16.75 -0.23 -4.49
C SER A 2 -16.77 -1.16 -3.27
N GLU A 3 -17.47 -2.28 -3.35
CA GLU A 3 -17.52 -3.28 -2.27
C GLU A 3 -16.14 -3.90 -2.00
N LEU A 4 -15.39 -4.21 -3.06
CA LEU A 4 -14.03 -4.71 -2.94
C LEU A 4 -13.12 -3.69 -2.28
N LYS A 5 -13.25 -2.43 -2.68
CA LYS A 5 -12.49 -1.33 -2.13
C LYS A 5 -12.74 -1.16 -0.64
N ASP A 6 -14.00 -1.21 -0.21
CA ASP A 6 -14.37 -1.12 1.20
C ASP A 6 -13.83 -2.30 1.99
N TYR A 7 -13.94 -3.51 1.44
CA TYR A 7 -13.37 -4.71 2.06
C TYR A 7 -11.86 -4.59 2.27
N VAL A 8 -11.14 -4.13 1.24
CA VAL A 8 -9.69 -3.92 1.31
C VAL A 8 -9.32 -2.89 2.38
N LYS A 9 -10.10 -1.84 2.52
CA LYS A 9 -9.90 -0.83 3.57
C LYS A 9 -10.04 -1.38 4.99
N GLU A 10 -10.91 -2.37 5.17
CA GLU A 10 -11.14 -3.00 6.47
C GLU A 10 -10.05 -4.00 6.87
N THR A 11 -9.26 -4.47 5.91
CA THR A 11 -8.25 -5.49 6.17
C THR A 11 -6.88 -4.87 6.47
N ASP A 12 -6.06 -5.61 7.23
CA ASP A 12 -4.66 -5.25 7.46
C ASP A 12 -3.70 -6.00 6.51
N VAL A 13 -4.24 -6.56 5.46
CA VAL A 13 -3.47 -7.31 4.46
C VAL A 13 -2.84 -6.37 3.46
N GLN A 14 -1.56 -6.60 3.15
CA GLN A 14 -0.89 -5.93 2.03
C GLN A 14 -1.08 -6.76 0.77
N ILE A 15 -1.42 -6.08 -0.33
CA ILE A 15 -1.71 -6.73 -1.61
C ILE A 15 -0.67 -6.28 -2.63
N TYR A 16 0.23 -7.20 -2.97
CA TYR A 16 1.16 -7.03 -4.08
C TYR A 16 0.58 -7.71 -5.32
N VAL A 17 0.68 -7.04 -6.44
CA VAL A 17 0.17 -7.57 -7.71
C VAL A 17 1.31 -7.62 -8.72
N ILE A 18 1.43 -8.76 -9.39
CA ILE A 18 2.28 -8.91 -10.57
C ILE A 18 1.34 -9.21 -11.73
N GLY A 19 1.22 -8.26 -12.63
CA GLY A 19 0.32 -8.36 -13.77
C GLY A 19 1.06 -8.60 -15.06
N GLU A 20 0.40 -9.25 -16.00
CA GLU A 20 0.90 -9.39 -17.35
C GLU A 20 0.81 -8.04 -18.07
N ARG A 21 1.83 -7.75 -18.87
CA ARG A 21 1.84 -6.52 -19.67
C ARG A 21 0.97 -6.71 -20.90
N GLY A 22 -0.15 -6.05 -20.92
CA GLY A 22 -1.07 -6.05 -22.04
C GLY A 22 -1.90 -4.77 -22.02
N ASP A 23 -2.92 -4.73 -22.85
CA ASP A 23 -3.88 -3.63 -22.80
C ASP A 23 -4.76 -3.78 -21.56
N MET A 24 -4.27 -3.32 -20.44
CA MET A 24 -4.96 -3.39 -19.16
C MET A 24 -5.78 -2.13 -18.84
N GLY A 25 -5.63 -1.06 -19.59
CA GLY A 25 -6.45 0.13 -19.50
C GLY A 25 -7.08 0.41 -18.14
N TYR A 26 -8.40 0.23 -18.08
CA TYR A 26 -9.21 0.43 -16.89
C TYR A 26 -8.84 -0.53 -15.74
N GLY A 27 -8.53 -1.80 -16.07
CA GLY A 27 -8.14 -2.79 -15.06
C GLY A 27 -6.87 -2.41 -14.31
N ARG A 28 -5.90 -1.84 -15.01
CA ARG A 28 -4.65 -1.36 -14.40
C ARG A 28 -4.90 -0.25 -13.38
N SER A 29 -5.82 0.64 -13.68
CA SER A 29 -6.21 1.72 -12.76
C SER A 29 -6.83 1.17 -11.48
N ILE A 30 -7.72 0.19 -11.58
CA ILE A 30 -8.36 -0.47 -10.44
C ILE A 30 -7.31 -1.17 -9.57
N ILE A 31 -6.42 -1.93 -10.18
CA ILE A 31 -5.34 -2.65 -9.48
C ILE A 31 -4.44 -1.65 -8.75
N SER A 32 -4.06 -0.58 -9.40
CA SER A 32 -3.21 0.45 -8.79
C SER A 32 -3.86 1.09 -7.58
N GLU A 33 -5.16 1.32 -7.62
CA GLU A 33 -5.89 1.88 -6.48
C GLU A 33 -5.95 0.89 -5.31
N ILE A 34 -6.23 -0.38 -5.58
CA ILE A 34 -6.27 -1.42 -4.54
C ILE A 34 -4.93 -1.56 -3.83
N VAL A 35 -3.84 -1.69 -4.57
CA VAL A 35 -2.52 -1.87 -3.97
C VAL A 35 -2.10 -0.64 -3.18
N ARG A 36 -2.45 0.54 -3.66
CA ARG A 36 -2.15 1.80 -2.96
C ARG A 36 -2.85 1.86 -1.60
N LEU A 37 -4.10 1.44 -1.52
CA LEU A 37 -4.87 1.41 -0.27
C LEU A 37 -4.21 0.54 0.80
N THR A 38 -3.55 -0.53 0.39
CA THR A 38 -2.87 -1.46 1.32
C THR A 38 -1.44 -1.07 1.65
N GLY A 39 -0.88 -0.06 0.98
CA GLY A 39 0.51 0.34 1.13
C GLY A 39 1.50 -0.55 0.39
N ALA A 40 1.02 -1.36 -0.55
CA ALA A 40 1.87 -2.25 -1.35
C ALA A 40 2.07 -1.71 -2.78
N ARG A 41 2.43 -2.57 -3.72
CA ARG A 41 2.80 -2.17 -5.08
C ARG A 41 2.28 -3.14 -6.12
N ALA A 42 2.07 -2.64 -7.33
CA ALA A 42 1.82 -3.46 -8.52
C ALA A 42 3.00 -3.36 -9.48
N PHE A 43 3.34 -4.48 -10.11
CA PHE A 43 4.43 -4.59 -11.07
C PHE A 43 3.93 -5.24 -12.35
N PHE A 44 4.44 -4.79 -13.49
CA PHE A 44 4.05 -5.29 -14.81
C PHE A 44 5.30 -5.63 -15.60
N PRO A 45 5.90 -6.82 -15.37
CA PRO A 45 7.14 -7.21 -16.02
C PRO A 45 6.96 -7.43 -17.51
N ASN A 46 8.03 -7.14 -18.28
CA ASN A 46 8.07 -7.36 -19.72
C ASN A 46 8.58 -8.76 -20.09
N ASN A 47 9.34 -9.41 -19.21
CA ASN A 47 9.99 -10.69 -19.45
C ASN A 47 10.28 -11.40 -18.13
N PHE A 48 10.75 -12.64 -18.20
CA PHE A 48 11.06 -13.45 -17.02
C PHE A 48 12.16 -12.85 -16.14
N LYS A 49 13.12 -12.18 -16.74
CA LYS A 49 14.21 -11.54 -15.98
C LYS A 49 13.68 -10.40 -15.09
N GLN A 50 12.76 -9.61 -15.62
CA GLN A 50 12.08 -8.57 -14.82
C GLN A 50 11.17 -9.17 -13.77
N LEU A 51 10.52 -10.29 -14.06
CA LEU A 51 9.67 -11.00 -13.10
C LEU A 51 10.51 -11.44 -11.89
N ASP A 52 11.66 -12.06 -12.10
CA ASP A 52 12.58 -12.44 -11.02
C ASP A 52 13.00 -11.22 -10.20
N TYR A 53 13.37 -10.15 -10.87
CA TYR A 53 13.74 -8.90 -10.19
C TYR A 53 12.62 -8.36 -9.29
N PHE A 54 11.39 -8.34 -9.79
CA PHE A 54 10.25 -7.84 -9.02
C PHE A 54 9.89 -8.76 -7.85
N CYS A 55 10.02 -10.07 -8.02
CA CYS A 55 9.83 -11.02 -6.92
C CYS A 55 10.85 -10.79 -5.80
N ASP A 56 12.11 -10.59 -6.14
CA ASP A 56 13.17 -10.28 -5.18
C ASP A 56 12.90 -8.95 -4.47
N LEU A 57 12.41 -7.96 -5.21
CA LEU A 57 12.08 -6.66 -4.67
C LEU A 57 10.94 -6.73 -3.66
N ILE A 58 9.87 -7.47 -3.98
CA ILE A 58 8.75 -7.70 -3.06
C ILE A 58 9.25 -8.39 -1.78
N HIS A 59 10.07 -9.42 -1.94
CA HIS A 59 10.65 -10.14 -0.81
C HIS A 59 11.48 -9.21 0.08
N SER A 60 12.29 -8.35 -0.52
CA SER A 60 13.08 -7.35 0.21
C SER A 60 12.18 -6.34 0.95
N GLU A 61 11.14 -5.85 0.31
CA GLU A 61 10.19 -4.92 0.94
C GLU A 61 9.48 -5.55 2.13
N LEU A 62 9.04 -6.81 2.00
CA LEU A 62 8.37 -7.52 3.09
C LEU A 62 9.31 -7.78 4.28
N ARG A 63 10.59 -7.98 4.04
CA ARG A 63 11.58 -8.20 5.10
C ARG A 63 12.01 -6.92 5.81
N ASN A 64 11.80 -5.77 5.21
CA ASN A 64 12.26 -4.47 5.73
C ASN A 64 11.11 -3.57 6.17
N GLN A 65 9.98 -4.16 6.54
CA GLN A 65 8.84 -3.41 7.04
C GLN A 65 9.04 -2.96 8.48
N TYR A 66 8.45 -1.81 8.78
CA TYR A 66 8.39 -1.26 10.13
C TYR A 66 6.96 -1.26 10.61
N LEU A 67 6.77 -1.67 11.86
CA LEU A 67 5.49 -1.53 12.53
C LEU A 67 5.57 -0.30 13.44
N VAL A 68 4.73 0.70 13.16
CA VAL A 68 4.69 1.94 13.94
C VAL A 68 3.35 2.02 14.65
N GLY A 69 3.40 2.13 15.97
CA GLY A 69 2.22 2.34 16.79
C GLY A 69 2.10 3.79 17.22
N TYR A 70 0.89 4.28 17.32
CA TYR A 70 0.63 5.64 17.79
C TYR A 70 -0.78 5.75 18.39
N THR A 71 -0.99 6.81 19.17
CA THR A 71 -2.32 7.13 19.68
C THR A 71 -2.89 8.29 18.86
N PRO A 72 -4.05 8.11 18.21
CA PRO A 72 -4.65 9.19 17.42
C PRO A 72 -5.06 10.37 18.30
N THR A 73 -4.93 11.58 17.76
CA THR A 73 -5.44 12.79 18.42
C THR A 73 -6.98 12.82 18.41
N ASP A 74 -7.59 12.35 17.34
CA ASP A 74 -9.05 12.18 17.26
C ASP A 74 -9.43 10.79 17.77
N ARG A 75 -10.01 10.72 18.96
CA ARG A 75 -10.35 9.48 19.63
C ARG A 75 -11.83 9.10 19.50
N ARG A 76 -12.57 9.79 18.64
CA ARG A 76 -14.00 9.46 18.45
C ARG A 76 -14.15 8.06 17.87
N ALA A 77 -14.99 7.25 18.50
CA ALA A 77 -15.27 5.88 18.07
C ALA A 77 -16.53 5.87 17.17
N ASP A 78 -16.43 6.50 16.01
CA ASP A 78 -17.53 6.76 15.09
C ASP A 78 -17.53 5.88 13.84
N GLY A 79 -16.56 4.97 13.71
CA GLY A 79 -16.43 4.10 12.55
C GLY A 79 -16.02 4.80 11.26
N SER A 80 -15.66 6.08 11.30
CA SER A 80 -15.29 6.82 10.11
C SER A 80 -13.90 6.46 9.60
N TRP A 81 -13.69 6.71 8.30
CA TRP A 81 -12.38 6.52 7.68
C TRP A 81 -11.42 7.62 8.13
N ARG A 82 -10.27 7.20 8.64
CA ARG A 82 -9.19 8.08 9.08
C ARG A 82 -8.03 7.98 8.10
N LYS A 83 -7.76 9.06 7.39
CA LYS A 83 -6.66 9.13 6.44
C LYS A 83 -5.33 9.23 7.17
N LEU A 84 -4.35 8.45 6.73
CA LEU A 84 -2.98 8.50 7.25
C LEU A 84 -2.05 9.08 6.21
N LYS A 85 -1.12 9.88 6.68
CA LYS A 85 -0.01 10.36 5.88
C LYS A 85 1.27 10.12 6.65
N VAL A 86 2.11 9.24 6.11
CA VAL A 86 3.42 8.93 6.69
C VAL A 86 4.47 9.71 5.93
N GLN A 87 5.24 10.50 6.64
CA GLN A 87 6.34 11.27 6.07
C GLN A 87 7.65 10.87 6.74
N LEU A 88 8.70 10.79 5.92
CA LEU A 88 10.06 10.62 6.42
C LEU A 88 10.73 11.98 6.52
N ASP A 89 11.51 12.15 7.59
CA ASP A 89 12.40 13.28 7.77
C ASP A 89 13.83 12.76 7.76
N PRO A 90 14.42 12.52 6.55
CA PRO A 90 15.73 11.92 6.46
C PRO A 90 16.80 12.86 6.97
N PRO A 91 17.89 12.31 7.57
CA PRO A 91 19.05 13.12 7.96
C PRO A 91 19.64 13.86 6.76
N GLU A 92 20.27 14.99 7.02
CA GLU A 92 20.96 15.76 6.02
C GLU A 92 21.98 14.92 5.27
N GLY A 93 22.01 15.04 3.94
CA GLY A 93 22.92 14.27 3.08
C GLY A 93 22.37 12.92 2.60
N MET A 94 21.22 12.47 3.12
CA MET A 94 20.58 11.25 2.60
C MET A 94 19.72 11.54 1.37
N PRO A 95 19.66 10.59 0.40
CA PRO A 95 18.77 10.75 -0.73
C PRO A 95 17.31 10.71 -0.28
N LYS A 96 16.43 11.28 -1.11
CA LYS A 96 15.00 11.28 -0.86
C LYS A 96 14.46 9.84 -0.92
N LEU A 97 13.88 9.38 0.17
CA LEU A 97 13.32 8.05 0.30
C LEU A 97 11.80 8.09 0.09
N LYS A 98 11.26 7.02 -0.50
CA LYS A 98 9.81 6.84 -0.63
C LYS A 98 9.28 6.03 0.53
N VAL A 99 8.14 6.48 1.07
CA VAL A 99 7.41 5.75 2.10
C VAL A 99 6.20 5.09 1.45
N ARG A 100 5.98 3.82 1.79
CA ARG A 100 4.75 3.12 1.46
C ARG A 100 4.09 2.65 2.73
N ALA A 101 2.85 3.03 2.91
CA ALA A 101 2.07 2.70 4.08
C ALA A 101 0.60 2.60 3.71
N LYS A 102 -0.17 1.93 4.53
CA LYS A 102 -1.63 1.89 4.39
C LYS A 102 -2.18 3.32 4.38
N GLU A 103 -3.12 3.60 3.49
CA GLU A 103 -3.63 4.95 3.26
C GLU A 103 -4.51 5.47 4.39
N GLY A 104 -5.05 4.58 5.21
CA GLY A 104 -5.91 4.96 6.32
C GLY A 104 -6.45 3.74 7.06
N TYR A 105 -7.36 4.00 7.98
CA TYR A 105 -8.05 2.96 8.75
C TYR A 105 -9.45 3.44 9.13
N PHE A 106 -10.33 2.49 9.43
CA PHE A 106 -11.61 2.82 10.02
C PHE A 106 -11.47 2.97 11.53
N ALA A 107 -11.98 4.07 12.08
CA ALA A 107 -12.05 4.25 13.51
C ALA A 107 -12.92 3.15 14.14
N PRO A 108 -12.64 2.73 15.38
CA PRO A 108 -13.51 1.76 16.04
C PRO A 108 -14.92 2.29 16.20
N ARG A 109 -15.89 1.38 16.34
CA ARG A 109 -17.27 1.69 16.68
C ARG A 109 -17.54 1.25 18.12
N ASN A 110 -18.23 2.08 18.83
CA ASN A 110 -18.76 1.73 20.14
C ASN A 110 -20.02 0.86 20.01
#